data_637878256c8487e17544840ecdc8c041
#
_entry.id   637878256c8487e17544840ecdc8c041
#
_cell.length_a   1.000
_cell.length_b   1.000
_cell.length_c   1.000
_cell.angle_alpha   90.00
_cell.angle_beta   90.00
_cell.angle_gamma   90.00
#
_symmetry.space_group_name_H-M   'P 1'
#
loop_
_entity.id
_entity.type
_entity.pdbx_description
1 polymer ?
#
loop_
_entity_poly.entity_id
_entity_poly.type
_entity_poly.pdbx_seq_one_letter_code
_entity_poly.pdbx_strand_id
1 'polypeptide(L)'
;SPSDYEIEIKLIASKSGGYGIMLKLHTWSDRRFAYRREYVAASMKPVNAAMMIYLVRDYLKEGAQILDPFCGVGTILIERNKAVRASHMYGIDTFGEAIAKARVNTAAAGVNINYINRNFFDFRHEYKFDEIITEMPDDTGVYDAFLDKCAELLNEDGLIIMLSKEKNLIKKQLRLSDKFSLLREFSFNSKENLNIYIIKG
;
A
#
# COMPACT_ATOMS: atom_id res chain seq x y z
N SER A 1 -3.20 41.75 2.22
CA SER A 1 -2.69 41.43 3.55
C SER A 1 -1.66 40.29 3.44
N PRO A 2 -0.58 40.22 4.25
CA PRO A 2 0.36 39.10 4.26
C PRO A 2 -0.28 37.75 4.62
N SER A 3 -1.50 37.76 5.11
CA SER A 3 -2.28 36.57 5.50
C SER A 3 -3.49 36.29 4.60
N ASP A 4 -3.78 37.16 3.63
CA ASP A 4 -4.96 37.04 2.76
C ASP A 4 -4.54 37.28 1.31
N TYR A 5 -4.04 36.23 0.68
CA TYR A 5 -3.61 36.24 -0.72
C TYR A 5 -4.01 34.93 -1.41
N GLU A 6 -4.33 35.03 -2.68
CA GLU A 6 -4.71 33.90 -3.51
C GLU A 6 -3.48 33.15 -4.09
N ILE A 7 -2.39 33.89 -4.28
CA ILE A 7 -1.18 33.38 -4.95
C ILE A 7 0.04 33.80 -4.14
N GLU A 8 0.93 32.86 -3.87
CA GLU A 8 2.26 33.08 -3.32
C GLU A 8 3.33 32.76 -4.37
N ILE A 9 4.20 33.72 -4.66
CA ILE A 9 5.37 33.52 -5.54
C ILE A 9 6.61 33.45 -4.65
N LYS A 10 7.32 32.32 -4.68
CA LYS A 10 8.61 32.16 -3.98
C LYS A 10 9.76 32.16 -4.96
N LEU A 11 10.76 32.98 -4.68
CA LEU A 11 12.06 32.94 -5.33
C LEU A 11 13.00 32.06 -4.49
N ILE A 12 13.57 31.03 -5.10
CA ILE A 12 14.50 30.11 -4.45
C ILE A 12 15.84 30.19 -5.16
N ALA A 13 16.90 30.57 -4.43
CA ALA A 13 18.25 30.56 -4.99
C ALA A 13 18.69 29.11 -5.28
N SER A 14 19.21 28.84 -6.46
CA SER A 14 19.78 27.55 -6.84
C SER A 14 21.23 27.44 -6.39
N LYS A 15 21.65 26.26 -5.95
CA LYS A 15 23.05 25.95 -5.60
C LYS A 15 23.98 26.05 -6.81
N SER A 16 23.46 25.89 -8.02
CA SER A 16 24.20 26.00 -9.31
C SER A 16 24.22 27.41 -9.89
N GLY A 17 23.71 28.39 -9.17
CA GLY A 17 23.50 29.77 -9.63
C GLY A 17 22.13 29.97 -10.27
N GLY A 18 21.62 31.22 -10.23
CA GLY A 18 20.30 31.57 -10.70
C GLY A 18 19.20 31.39 -9.66
N TYR A 19 17.95 31.60 -10.08
CA TYR A 19 16.76 31.55 -9.20
C TYR A 19 15.69 30.67 -9.83
N GLY A 20 15.06 29.84 -9.00
CA GLY A 20 13.82 29.15 -9.31
C GLY A 20 12.61 29.99 -8.88
N ILE A 21 11.56 30.02 -9.68
CA ILE A 21 10.29 30.64 -9.32
C ILE A 21 9.29 29.53 -9.01
N MET A 22 8.71 29.54 -7.83
CA MET A 22 7.62 28.65 -7.44
C MET A 22 6.33 29.44 -7.26
N LEU A 23 5.26 28.93 -7.84
CA LEU A 23 3.91 29.45 -7.69
C LEU A 23 3.10 28.52 -6.78
N LYS A 24 2.51 29.06 -5.73
CA LYS A 24 1.57 28.37 -4.86
C LYS A 24 0.22 29.06 -4.93
N LEU A 25 -0.80 28.29 -5.32
CA LEU A 25 -2.18 28.75 -5.38
C LEU A 25 -2.87 28.41 -4.04
N HIS A 26 -3.26 29.42 -3.26
CA HIS A 26 -3.92 29.22 -1.97
C HIS A 26 -5.39 28.82 -2.11
N THR A 27 -6.02 29.15 -3.23
CA THR A 27 -7.40 28.77 -3.54
C THR A 27 -7.55 27.31 -3.92
N TRP A 28 -6.45 26.62 -4.22
CA TRP A 28 -6.49 25.22 -4.63
C TRP A 28 -6.26 24.28 -3.45
N SER A 29 -7.32 23.63 -2.98
CA SER A 29 -7.22 22.55 -1.99
C SER A 29 -7.07 21.20 -2.71
N ASP A 30 -5.97 20.50 -2.46
CA ASP A 30 -5.79 19.12 -2.95
C ASP A 30 -6.64 18.16 -2.12
N ARG A 31 -7.72 17.65 -2.72
CA ARG A 31 -8.64 16.72 -2.07
C ARG A 31 -8.37 15.24 -2.42
N ARG A 32 -7.29 14.94 -3.13
CA ARG A 32 -6.98 13.55 -3.58
C ARG A 32 -7.04 12.54 -2.44
N PHE A 33 -6.64 12.94 -1.24
CA PHE A 33 -6.56 12.10 -0.06
C PHE A 33 -7.52 12.55 1.07
N ALA A 34 -8.59 13.24 0.75
CA ALA A 34 -9.57 13.74 1.73
C ALA A 34 -10.28 12.63 2.51
N TYR A 35 -10.25 11.41 2.02
CA TYR A 35 -10.72 10.22 2.72
C TYR A 35 -9.89 9.89 3.98
N ARG A 36 -8.62 10.30 4.01
CA ARG A 36 -7.70 10.00 5.12
C ARG A 36 -8.00 10.88 6.32
N ARG A 37 -9.04 10.52 7.07
CA ARG A 37 -9.50 11.23 8.26
C ARG A 37 -8.79 10.76 9.53
N GLU A 38 -8.44 9.47 9.56
CA GLU A 38 -7.85 8.80 10.72
C GLU A 38 -6.52 8.14 10.38
N TYR A 39 -5.61 8.07 11.36
CA TYR A 39 -4.30 7.44 11.23
C TYR A 39 -3.79 6.91 12.57
N VAL A 40 -2.82 5.99 12.53
CA VAL A 40 -1.97 5.58 13.65
C VAL A 40 -0.51 5.94 13.32
N ALA A 41 0.36 5.96 14.34
CA ALA A 41 1.73 6.49 14.21
C ALA A 41 2.53 5.89 13.04
N ALA A 42 2.43 4.58 12.82
CA ALA A 42 3.15 3.85 11.77
C ALA A 42 2.38 3.76 10.44
N SER A 43 1.27 4.50 10.27
CA SER A 43 0.46 4.36 9.05
C SER A 43 1.17 4.89 7.82
N MET A 44 1.16 4.11 6.73
CA MET A 44 1.60 4.56 5.41
C MET A 44 0.89 5.86 4.99
N LYS A 45 1.65 6.81 4.45
CA LYS A 45 1.08 8.04 3.89
C LYS A 45 0.29 7.73 2.62
N PRO A 46 -0.89 8.35 2.39
CA PRO A 46 -1.69 8.07 1.19
C PRO A 46 -0.95 8.31 -0.13
N VAL A 47 -0.07 9.30 -0.18
CA VAL A 47 0.76 9.56 -1.36
C VAL A 47 1.71 8.40 -1.67
N ASN A 48 2.25 7.73 -0.64
CA ASN A 48 3.12 6.58 -0.82
C ASN A 48 2.32 5.37 -1.33
N ALA A 49 1.14 5.11 -0.75
CA ALA A 49 0.25 4.07 -1.24
C ALA A 49 -0.16 4.31 -2.70
N ALA A 50 -0.57 5.52 -3.04
CA ALA A 50 -0.91 5.89 -4.42
C ALA A 50 0.27 5.70 -5.38
N MET A 51 1.49 6.06 -4.98
CA MET A 51 2.69 5.86 -5.78
C MET A 51 3.05 4.38 -5.95
N MET A 52 2.94 3.58 -4.87
CA MET A 52 3.11 2.13 -4.93
C MET A 52 2.15 1.52 -5.96
N ILE A 53 0.86 1.84 -5.85
CA ILE A 53 -0.18 1.37 -6.76
C ILE A 53 0.08 1.81 -8.21
N TYR A 54 0.51 3.05 -8.42
CA TYR A 54 0.84 3.55 -9.76
C TYR A 54 1.98 2.76 -10.40
N LEU A 55 3.04 2.44 -9.65
CA LEU A 55 4.19 1.67 -10.16
C LEU A 55 3.83 0.23 -10.54
N VAL A 56 2.84 -0.35 -9.90
CA VAL A 56 2.41 -1.73 -10.14
C VAL A 56 1.14 -1.84 -10.97
N ARG A 57 0.62 -0.73 -11.48
CA ARG A 57 -0.70 -0.65 -12.10
C ARG A 57 -0.93 -1.66 -13.23
N ASP A 58 0.09 -1.89 -14.05
CA ASP A 58 0.00 -2.79 -15.21
C ASP A 58 -0.14 -4.28 -14.81
N TYR A 59 0.07 -4.59 -13.54
CA TYR A 59 -0.09 -5.93 -12.97
C TYR A 59 -1.44 -6.11 -12.26
N LEU A 60 -2.19 -5.04 -12.02
CA LEU A 60 -3.43 -5.07 -11.29
C LEU A 60 -4.60 -5.48 -12.19
N LYS A 61 -5.43 -6.39 -11.71
CA LYS A 61 -6.60 -6.89 -12.45
C LYS A 61 -7.87 -6.14 -12.03
N GLU A 62 -8.66 -5.71 -13.01
CA GLU A 62 -10.00 -5.19 -12.75
C GLU A 62 -10.93 -6.31 -12.25
N GLY A 63 -11.76 -5.99 -11.25
CA GLY A 63 -12.65 -6.96 -10.63
C GLY A 63 -11.96 -8.01 -9.75
N ALA A 64 -10.68 -7.84 -9.41
CA ALA A 64 -9.94 -8.76 -8.57
C ALA A 64 -10.53 -8.89 -7.16
N GLN A 65 -10.37 -10.06 -6.56
CA GLN A 65 -10.51 -10.28 -5.11
C GLN A 65 -9.16 -10.02 -4.44
N ILE A 66 -9.14 -9.12 -3.47
CA ILE A 66 -7.90 -8.58 -2.92
C ILE A 66 -7.84 -8.79 -1.41
N LEU A 67 -6.65 -9.15 -0.91
CA LEU A 67 -6.34 -9.25 0.50
C LEU A 67 -5.14 -8.35 0.85
N ASP A 68 -5.28 -7.58 1.92
CA ASP A 68 -4.15 -6.94 2.62
C ASP A 68 -4.02 -7.56 4.01
N PRO A 69 -3.01 -8.42 4.24
CA PRO A 69 -2.84 -9.14 5.50
C PRO A 69 -2.32 -8.29 6.67
N PHE A 70 -1.85 -7.05 6.42
CA PHE A 70 -1.35 -6.11 7.41
C PHE A 70 -1.87 -4.70 7.11
N CYS A 71 -3.20 -4.57 6.98
CA CYS A 71 -3.85 -3.45 6.31
C CYS A 71 -3.75 -2.11 7.06
N GLY A 72 -3.39 -2.10 8.34
CA GLY A 72 -3.38 -0.91 9.16
C GLY A 72 -4.70 -0.14 9.09
N VAL A 73 -4.63 1.11 8.65
CA VAL A 73 -5.81 1.98 8.49
C VAL A 73 -6.42 1.94 7.08
N GLY A 74 -6.11 0.90 6.28
CA GLY A 74 -6.74 0.59 5.00
C GLY A 74 -6.27 1.39 3.80
N THR A 75 -5.17 2.12 3.90
CA THR A 75 -4.73 3.08 2.87
C THR A 75 -4.41 2.41 1.53
N ILE A 76 -3.69 1.28 1.55
CA ILE A 76 -3.30 0.54 0.33
C ILE A 76 -4.56 0.06 -0.41
N LEU A 77 -5.49 -0.58 0.29
CA LEU A 77 -6.73 -1.09 -0.31
C LEU A 77 -7.59 0.03 -0.91
N ILE A 78 -7.69 1.18 -0.23
CA ILE A 78 -8.43 2.34 -0.75
C ILE A 78 -7.77 2.85 -2.04
N GLU A 79 -6.45 3.09 -2.06
CA GLU A 79 -5.74 3.56 -3.25
C GLU A 79 -5.75 2.52 -4.37
N ARG A 80 -5.67 1.22 -4.04
CA ARG A 80 -5.79 0.12 -5.00
C ARG A 80 -7.13 0.17 -5.73
N ASN A 81 -8.23 0.30 -5.01
CA ASN A 81 -9.57 0.36 -5.60
C ASN A 81 -9.82 1.64 -6.40
N LYS A 82 -9.22 2.77 -6.01
CA LYS A 82 -9.28 4.03 -6.76
C LYS A 82 -8.57 3.94 -8.11
N ALA A 83 -7.46 3.21 -8.17
CA ALA A 83 -6.65 3.08 -9.38
C ALA A 83 -7.24 2.07 -10.38
N VAL A 84 -7.66 0.91 -9.90
CA VAL A 84 -8.27 -0.18 -10.65
C VAL A 84 -9.34 -0.82 -9.77
N ARG A 85 -10.58 -0.87 -10.21
CA ARG A 85 -11.70 -1.30 -9.39
C ARG A 85 -11.62 -2.78 -9.02
N ALA A 86 -11.79 -3.08 -7.73
CA ALA A 86 -11.85 -4.44 -7.20
C ALA A 86 -13.29 -4.94 -7.05
N SER A 87 -13.51 -6.26 -7.04
CA SER A 87 -14.82 -6.86 -6.73
C SER A 87 -15.03 -6.99 -5.23
N HIS A 88 -14.04 -7.58 -4.53
CA HIS A 88 -14.06 -7.79 -3.09
C HIS A 88 -12.70 -7.46 -2.50
N MET A 89 -12.71 -6.81 -1.35
CA MET A 89 -11.50 -6.43 -0.63
C MET A 89 -11.58 -6.82 0.83
N TYR A 90 -10.50 -7.39 1.33
CA TYR A 90 -10.34 -7.81 2.72
C TYR A 90 -9.07 -7.20 3.30
N GLY A 91 -9.19 -6.63 4.50
CA GLY A 91 -8.07 -6.11 5.25
C GLY A 91 -7.97 -6.79 6.61
N ILE A 92 -6.80 -7.29 6.95
CA ILE A 92 -6.54 -7.94 8.24
C ILE A 92 -5.50 -7.12 9.00
N ASP A 93 -5.70 -6.97 10.29
CA ASP A 93 -4.72 -6.40 11.20
C ASP A 93 -5.00 -6.88 12.61
N THR A 94 -3.95 -7.07 13.40
CA THR A 94 -4.06 -7.42 14.82
C THR A 94 -4.39 -6.21 15.69
N PHE A 95 -4.11 -4.99 15.20
CA PHE A 95 -4.32 -3.76 15.94
C PHE A 95 -5.76 -3.25 15.76
N GLY A 96 -6.64 -3.54 16.71
CA GLY A 96 -8.06 -3.21 16.65
C GLY A 96 -8.36 -1.72 16.44
N GLU A 97 -7.52 -0.82 17.00
CA GLU A 97 -7.65 0.63 16.77
C GLU A 97 -7.41 0.99 15.31
N ALA A 98 -6.40 0.40 14.66
CA ALA A 98 -6.16 0.61 13.23
C ALA A 98 -7.36 0.17 12.39
N ILE A 99 -7.96 -0.98 12.70
CA ILE A 99 -9.18 -1.48 12.04
C ILE A 99 -10.37 -0.52 12.22
N ALA A 100 -10.56 0.03 13.43
CA ALA A 100 -11.62 1.01 13.67
C ALA A 100 -11.43 2.26 12.79
N LYS A 101 -10.20 2.77 12.72
CA LYS A 101 -9.82 3.90 11.88
C LYS A 101 -9.91 3.60 10.38
N ALA A 102 -9.57 2.37 9.97
CA ALA A 102 -9.72 1.91 8.59
C ALA A 102 -11.17 2.02 8.11
N ARG A 103 -12.14 1.64 8.95
CA ARG A 103 -13.56 1.76 8.62
C ARG A 103 -13.99 3.21 8.41
N VAL A 104 -13.49 4.15 9.22
CA VAL A 104 -13.76 5.59 9.05
C VAL A 104 -13.22 6.10 7.72
N ASN A 105 -11.97 5.76 7.39
CA ASN A 105 -11.34 6.14 6.13
C ASN A 105 -12.07 5.54 4.92
N THR A 106 -12.44 4.28 5.01
CA THR A 106 -13.15 3.54 3.96
C THR A 106 -14.53 4.14 3.68
N ALA A 107 -15.29 4.47 4.73
CA ALA A 107 -16.56 5.16 4.60
C ALA A 107 -16.39 6.54 3.95
N ALA A 108 -15.35 7.29 4.33
CA ALA A 108 -15.04 8.58 3.73
C ALA A 108 -14.57 8.49 2.27
N ALA A 109 -13.97 7.35 1.87
CA ALA A 109 -13.58 7.07 0.49
C ALA A 109 -14.74 6.59 -0.39
N GLY A 110 -15.88 6.21 0.20
CA GLY A 110 -17.02 5.64 -0.52
C GLY A 110 -16.73 4.27 -1.14
N VAL A 111 -15.84 3.48 -0.52
CA VAL A 111 -15.50 2.13 -0.97
C VAL A 111 -16.00 1.08 0.03
N ASN A 112 -16.04 -0.19 -0.38
CA ASN A 112 -16.45 -1.28 0.50
C ASN A 112 -15.26 -2.23 0.74
N ILE A 113 -14.85 -2.39 2.01
CA ILE A 113 -13.74 -3.26 2.43
C ILE A 113 -14.16 -4.01 3.69
N ASN A 114 -13.97 -5.33 3.68
CA ASN A 114 -14.22 -6.18 4.82
C ASN A 114 -12.99 -6.20 5.73
N TYR A 115 -13.09 -5.61 6.92
CA TYR A 115 -12.00 -5.57 7.88
C TYR A 115 -12.17 -6.60 8.99
N ILE A 116 -11.08 -7.33 9.27
CA ILE A 116 -11.02 -8.42 10.25
C ILE A 116 -9.89 -8.14 11.23
N ASN A 117 -10.22 -8.00 12.52
CA ASN A 117 -9.21 -7.87 13.57
C ASN A 117 -8.76 -9.26 13.99
N ARG A 118 -7.67 -9.74 13.42
CA ARG A 118 -7.12 -11.09 13.63
C ARG A 118 -5.67 -11.16 13.21
N ASN A 119 -4.94 -12.18 13.71
CA ASN A 119 -3.65 -12.53 13.15
C ASN A 119 -3.83 -13.14 11.75
N PHE A 120 -3.03 -12.68 10.78
CA PHE A 120 -3.07 -13.17 9.40
C PHE A 120 -2.86 -14.70 9.31
N PHE A 121 -1.98 -15.26 10.11
CA PHE A 121 -1.68 -16.70 10.08
C PHE A 121 -2.84 -17.57 10.57
N ASP A 122 -3.76 -17.00 11.36
CA ASP A 122 -4.99 -17.67 11.81
C ASP A 122 -6.18 -17.44 10.87
N PHE A 123 -6.02 -16.58 9.87
CA PHE A 123 -7.07 -16.30 8.90
C PHE A 123 -7.30 -17.48 7.97
N ARG A 124 -8.57 -17.78 7.71
CA ARG A 124 -9.04 -18.76 6.75
C ARG A 124 -10.17 -18.15 5.94
N HIS A 125 -10.23 -18.48 4.68
CA HIS A 125 -11.30 -18.00 3.79
C HIS A 125 -11.67 -19.14 2.82
N GLU A 126 -12.94 -19.21 2.44
CA GLU A 126 -13.42 -20.26 1.52
C GLU A 126 -13.02 -19.98 0.06
N TYR A 127 -12.90 -18.71 -0.30
CA TYR A 127 -12.45 -18.28 -1.62
C TYR A 127 -10.98 -17.86 -1.57
N LYS A 128 -10.31 -18.04 -2.71
CA LYS A 128 -8.94 -17.56 -2.91
C LYS A 128 -8.92 -16.16 -3.50
N PHE A 129 -7.80 -15.48 -3.32
CA PHE A 129 -7.59 -14.10 -3.75
C PHE A 129 -6.79 -14.05 -5.06
N ASP A 130 -7.10 -13.07 -5.91
CA ASP A 130 -6.33 -12.77 -7.12
C ASP A 130 -5.06 -11.98 -6.77
N GLU A 131 -5.14 -11.14 -5.72
CA GLU A 131 -4.05 -10.27 -5.30
C GLU A 131 -3.92 -10.26 -3.77
N ILE A 132 -2.70 -10.46 -3.28
CA ILE A 132 -2.31 -10.15 -1.90
C ILE A 132 -1.39 -8.93 -1.98
N ILE A 133 -1.83 -7.78 -1.46
CA ILE A 133 -1.10 -6.52 -1.55
C ILE A 133 -0.91 -5.90 -0.18
N THR A 134 0.35 -5.60 0.20
CA THR A 134 0.65 -5.15 1.56
C THR A 134 1.97 -4.42 1.71
N GLU A 135 2.10 -3.64 2.77
CA GLU A 135 3.37 -3.23 3.37
C GLU A 135 3.74 -4.24 4.45
N MET A 136 4.91 -4.88 4.31
CA MET A 136 5.36 -5.86 5.29
C MET A 136 5.71 -5.17 6.61
N PRO A 137 5.33 -5.75 7.76
CA PRO A 137 5.70 -5.22 9.06
C PRO A 137 7.23 -5.29 9.28
N ASP A 138 7.74 -4.44 10.18
CA ASP A 138 9.16 -4.45 10.55
C ASP A 138 9.58 -5.71 11.36
N ASP A 139 8.60 -6.49 11.85
CA ASP A 139 8.86 -7.79 12.48
C ASP A 139 9.29 -8.82 11.43
N THR A 140 10.58 -9.15 11.44
CA THR A 140 11.16 -10.11 10.49
C THR A 140 10.69 -11.54 10.69
N GLY A 141 10.15 -11.89 11.86
CA GLY A 141 9.63 -13.23 12.16
C GLY A 141 8.45 -13.64 11.28
N VAL A 142 7.70 -12.67 10.73
CA VAL A 142 6.56 -12.96 9.84
C VAL A 142 6.96 -13.49 8.47
N TYR A 143 8.21 -13.23 8.03
CA TYR A 143 8.63 -13.59 6.67
C TYR A 143 8.77 -15.09 6.44
N ASP A 144 9.13 -15.87 7.47
CA ASP A 144 9.39 -17.30 7.32
C ASP A 144 8.11 -18.10 6.95
N ALA A 145 6.95 -17.70 7.46
CA ALA A 145 5.68 -18.37 7.19
C ALA A 145 4.79 -17.61 6.17
N PHE A 146 5.20 -16.40 5.73
CA PHE A 146 4.35 -15.54 4.92
C PHE A 146 3.99 -16.14 3.58
N LEU A 147 4.97 -16.63 2.83
CA LEU A 147 4.73 -17.21 1.49
C LEU A 147 3.90 -18.48 1.58
N ASP A 148 4.16 -19.36 2.57
CA ASP A 148 3.36 -20.57 2.76
C ASP A 148 1.90 -20.22 3.03
N LYS A 149 1.66 -19.20 3.87
CA LYS A 149 0.31 -18.71 4.14
C LYS A 149 -0.34 -18.08 2.91
N CYS A 150 0.41 -17.35 2.10
CA CYS A 150 -0.08 -16.82 0.84
C CYS A 150 -0.48 -17.94 -0.14
N ALA A 151 0.28 -19.05 -0.20
CA ALA A 151 -0.04 -20.20 -1.05
C ALA A 151 -1.38 -20.88 -0.71
N GLU A 152 -1.79 -20.81 0.58
CA GLU A 152 -3.11 -21.29 0.99
C GLU A 152 -4.25 -20.43 0.46
N LEU A 153 -4.02 -19.12 0.29
CA LEU A 153 -5.03 -18.10 0.06
C LEU A 153 -5.05 -17.56 -1.37
N LEU A 154 -3.98 -17.73 -2.13
CA LEU A 154 -3.83 -17.15 -3.46
C LEU A 154 -4.35 -18.10 -4.54
N ASN A 155 -4.97 -17.56 -5.59
CA ASN A 155 -5.28 -18.28 -6.83
C ASN A 155 -4.00 -18.69 -7.56
N GLU A 156 -4.06 -19.70 -8.46
CA GLU A 156 -2.92 -20.24 -9.22
C GLU A 156 -2.18 -19.16 -10.03
N ASP A 157 -2.91 -18.21 -10.62
CA ASP A 157 -2.34 -17.07 -11.35
C ASP A 157 -2.32 -15.78 -10.52
N GLY A 158 -2.46 -15.90 -9.22
CA GLY A 158 -2.51 -14.76 -8.31
C GLY A 158 -1.15 -14.10 -8.10
N LEU A 159 -1.19 -12.85 -7.67
CA LEU A 159 0.01 -12.04 -7.42
C LEU A 159 0.12 -11.64 -5.96
N ILE A 160 1.36 -11.68 -5.46
CA ILE A 160 1.72 -11.03 -4.20
C ILE A 160 2.46 -9.75 -4.56
N ILE A 161 1.97 -8.61 -4.07
CA ILE A 161 2.59 -7.30 -4.24
C ILE A 161 2.96 -6.79 -2.85
N MET A 162 4.24 -6.82 -2.52
CA MET A 162 4.68 -6.42 -1.19
C MET A 162 5.68 -5.27 -1.23
N LEU A 163 5.52 -4.34 -0.30
CA LEU A 163 6.48 -3.29 0.00
C LEU A 163 7.29 -3.72 1.22
N SER A 164 8.63 -3.75 1.10
CA SER A 164 9.51 -4.20 2.19
C SER A 164 10.91 -3.66 2.08
N LYS A 165 11.59 -3.56 3.23
CA LYS A 165 13.02 -3.26 3.36
C LYS A 165 13.88 -4.53 3.32
N GLU A 166 13.28 -5.69 3.57
CA GLU A 166 13.96 -6.96 3.86
C GLU A 166 14.27 -7.77 2.58
N LYS A 167 15.01 -7.15 1.65
CA LYS A 167 15.39 -7.76 0.36
C LYS A 167 16.01 -9.15 0.48
N ASN A 168 16.92 -9.33 1.45
CA ASN A 168 17.65 -10.59 1.59
C ASN A 168 16.75 -11.72 2.10
N LEU A 169 15.82 -11.41 3.03
CA LEU A 169 14.84 -12.36 3.53
C LEU A 169 13.91 -12.81 2.41
N ILE A 170 13.36 -11.86 1.67
CA ILE A 170 12.45 -12.16 0.54
C ILE A 170 13.15 -13.05 -0.49
N LYS A 171 14.37 -12.69 -0.90
CA LYS A 171 15.12 -13.51 -1.86
C LYS A 171 15.49 -14.89 -1.34
N LYS A 172 15.76 -15.02 -0.04
CA LYS A 172 15.98 -16.31 0.61
C LYS A 172 14.70 -17.15 0.55
N GLN A 173 13.57 -16.62 0.96
CA GLN A 173 12.29 -17.32 0.95
C GLN A 173 11.87 -17.75 -0.46
N LEU A 174 12.03 -16.89 -1.45
CA LEU A 174 11.74 -17.23 -2.85
C LEU A 174 12.63 -18.35 -3.41
N ARG A 175 13.90 -18.43 -2.97
CA ARG A 175 14.79 -19.55 -3.38
C ARG A 175 14.41 -20.87 -2.75
N LEU A 176 13.77 -20.85 -1.57
CA LEU A 176 13.32 -22.05 -0.86
C LEU A 176 11.92 -22.50 -1.32
N SER A 177 11.18 -21.61 -1.99
CA SER A 177 9.85 -21.89 -2.49
C SER A 177 9.91 -22.47 -3.90
N ASP A 178 9.20 -23.57 -4.12
CA ASP A 178 8.92 -24.16 -5.43
C ASP A 178 7.61 -23.60 -6.06
N LYS A 179 6.83 -22.82 -5.28
CA LYS A 179 5.53 -22.29 -5.68
C LYS A 179 5.58 -20.86 -6.18
N PHE A 180 6.58 -20.08 -5.75
CA PHE A 180 6.62 -18.65 -6.00
C PHE A 180 7.88 -18.22 -6.73
N SER A 181 7.71 -17.29 -7.66
CA SER A 181 8.82 -16.67 -8.41
C SER A 181 8.73 -15.15 -8.38
N LEU A 182 9.90 -14.50 -8.35
CA LEU A 182 9.98 -13.04 -8.46
C LEU A 182 9.70 -12.62 -9.91
N LEU A 183 8.60 -11.92 -10.12
CA LEU A 183 8.25 -11.37 -11.43
C LEU A 183 8.94 -10.03 -11.67
N ARG A 184 8.92 -9.13 -10.67
CA ARG A 184 9.49 -7.78 -10.77
C ARG A 184 9.92 -7.24 -9.42
N GLU A 185 10.94 -6.38 -9.42
CA GLU A 185 11.39 -5.60 -8.28
C GLU A 185 11.50 -4.12 -8.69
N PHE A 186 10.95 -3.20 -7.88
CA PHE A 186 11.08 -1.76 -8.05
C PHE A 186 11.72 -1.14 -6.82
N SER A 187 12.66 -0.23 -7.01
CA SER A 187 13.12 0.62 -5.91
C SER A 187 12.07 1.69 -5.63
N PHE A 188 11.53 1.70 -4.41
CA PHE A 188 10.51 2.65 -3.99
C PHE A 188 11.10 3.84 -3.22
N ASN A 189 11.95 3.57 -2.25
CA ASN A 189 12.72 4.57 -1.52
C ASN A 189 14.13 4.04 -1.25
N SER A 190 15.09 4.47 -2.07
CA SER A 190 16.47 4.00 -1.98
C SER A 190 17.19 4.41 -0.68
N LYS A 191 16.78 5.51 -0.04
CA LYS A 191 17.37 5.96 1.24
C LYS A 191 16.99 5.04 2.40
N GLU A 192 15.82 4.43 2.33
CA GLU A 192 15.30 3.51 3.34
C GLU A 192 15.41 2.05 2.92
N ASN A 193 16.06 1.75 1.78
CA ASN A 193 16.11 0.42 1.15
C ASN A 193 14.72 -0.20 0.90
N LEU A 194 13.70 0.63 0.77
CA LEU A 194 12.32 0.19 0.60
C LEU A 194 12.06 -0.15 -0.87
N ASN A 195 11.61 -1.37 -1.13
CA ASN A 195 11.39 -1.88 -2.47
C ASN A 195 10.01 -2.53 -2.58
N ILE A 196 9.44 -2.50 -3.80
CA ILE A 196 8.23 -3.24 -4.14
C ILE A 196 8.63 -4.51 -4.85
N TYR A 197 8.06 -5.63 -4.43
CA TYR A 197 8.25 -6.95 -5.02
C TYR A 197 6.92 -7.43 -5.58
N ILE A 198 6.91 -7.82 -6.85
CA ILE A 198 5.80 -8.52 -7.48
C ILE A 198 6.20 -9.98 -7.63
N ILE A 199 5.45 -10.85 -7.00
CA ILE A 199 5.72 -12.27 -6.90
C ILE A 199 4.52 -13.00 -7.48
N LYS A 200 4.78 -13.98 -8.35
CA LYS A 200 3.76 -14.84 -8.95
C LYS A 200 3.76 -16.20 -8.30
N GLY A 201 2.54 -16.71 -8.01
CA GLY A 201 2.31 -18.09 -7.61
C GLY A 201 2.25 -19.06 -8.78
#